data_46367ffc969aa48b66c51ca673be9828
#
_entry.id   46367ffc969aa48b66c51ca673be9828
#
_cell.length_a   1.000
_cell.length_b   1.000
_cell.length_c   1.000
_cell.angle_alpha   90.00
_cell.angle_beta   90.00
_cell.angle_gamma   90.00
#
_symmetry.space_group_name_H-M   'P 1'
#
loop_
_entity.id
_entity.type
_entity.pdbx_description
1 polymer ?
#
loop_
_entity_poly.entity_id
_entity_poly.type
_entity_poly.pdbx_seq_one_letter_code
_entity_poly.pdbx_strand_id
1 'polypeptide(L)'
;MQLLGAQNGPKNDNRIEVWFQVAPAVGDAEVVVTLPKHKKVVGGAMSFVGVDQAAPFGTFRSASDDSDAACVTLANAPATLVATLLAANGDALSISVDPARDEAWNTGTGRKGGEILASGSTVLAEPVATLCQTLERAQPWSLIAVPLRAAVQP
;
A
#
# COMPACT_ATOMS: atom_id res chain seq x y z
N MET A 1 -6.35 -14.81 7.02
CA MET A 1 -5.46 -13.68 6.71
C MET A 1 -4.82 -13.18 8.00
N GLN A 2 -3.61 -12.62 7.92
CA GLN A 2 -2.85 -12.08 9.05
C GLN A 2 -2.57 -10.60 8.79
N LEU A 3 -2.61 -9.76 9.83
CA LEU A 3 -2.22 -8.37 9.73
C LEU A 3 -0.69 -8.28 9.64
N LEU A 4 -0.18 -7.68 8.56
CA LEU A 4 1.24 -7.38 8.41
C LEU A 4 1.60 -6.10 9.16
N GLY A 5 0.79 -5.06 9.00
CA GLY A 5 1.02 -3.78 9.64
C GLY A 5 -0.04 -2.75 9.27
N ALA A 6 0.04 -1.61 9.94
CA ALA A 6 -0.89 -0.50 9.74
C ALA A 6 -0.17 0.85 9.93
N GLN A 7 -0.70 1.89 9.28
CA GLN A 7 -0.28 3.27 9.44
C GLN A 7 -1.51 4.17 9.55
N ASN A 8 -1.54 5.01 10.57
CA ASN A 8 -2.51 6.10 10.67
C ASN A 8 -1.97 7.34 9.97
N GLY A 9 -2.81 8.04 9.28
CA GLY A 9 -2.54 9.39 8.81
C GLY A 9 -2.49 10.41 9.95
N PRO A 10 -2.05 11.64 9.66
CA PRO A 10 -2.08 12.74 10.62
C PRO A 10 -3.46 12.91 11.24
N LYS A 11 -3.53 13.20 12.55
CA LYS A 11 -4.78 13.39 13.30
C LYS A 11 -5.77 12.21 13.22
N ASN A 12 -5.32 11.02 12.75
CA ASN A 12 -6.15 9.85 12.47
C ASN A 12 -7.25 10.08 11.41
N ASP A 13 -7.01 10.96 10.45
CA ASP A 13 -7.97 11.27 9.38
C ASP A 13 -8.14 10.12 8.39
N ASN A 14 -7.12 9.31 8.22
CA ASN A 14 -7.16 8.06 7.47
C ASN A 14 -6.35 6.97 8.18
N ARG A 15 -6.53 5.74 7.73
CA ARG A 15 -5.76 4.59 8.19
C ARG A 15 -5.63 3.59 7.04
N ILE A 16 -4.45 3.06 6.88
CA ILE A 16 -4.17 1.95 5.97
C ILE A 16 -3.75 0.72 6.76
N GLU A 17 -4.23 -0.44 6.36
CA GLU A 17 -3.86 -1.74 6.89
C GLU A 17 -3.47 -2.67 5.76
N VAL A 18 -2.43 -3.45 5.98
CA VAL A 18 -1.98 -4.49 5.06
C VAL A 18 -2.19 -5.85 5.70
N TRP A 19 -2.98 -6.67 5.05
CA TRP A 19 -3.26 -8.04 5.43
C TRP A 19 -2.72 -8.99 4.39
N PHE A 20 -2.25 -10.15 4.79
CA PHE A 20 -1.69 -11.13 3.88
C PHE A 20 -2.16 -12.55 4.18
N GLN A 21 -1.99 -13.40 3.20
CA GLN A 21 -2.15 -14.84 3.31
C GLN A 21 -1.09 -15.53 2.47
N VAL A 22 -0.34 -16.44 3.10
CA VAL A 22 0.63 -17.31 2.43
C VAL A 22 -0.10 -18.51 1.86
N ALA A 23 0.29 -18.93 0.65
CA ALA A 23 -0.25 -20.11 -0.03
C ALA A 23 -1.80 -20.19 0.05
N PRO A 24 -2.53 -19.17 -0.44
CA PRO A 24 -3.98 -19.25 -0.45
C PRO A 24 -4.44 -20.44 -1.31
N ALA A 25 -5.60 -20.98 -1.00
CA ALA A 25 -6.20 -22.01 -1.85
C ALA A 25 -6.36 -21.50 -3.28
N VAL A 26 -6.14 -22.39 -4.25
CA VAL A 26 -6.34 -22.06 -5.67
C VAL A 26 -7.83 -22.01 -5.96
N GLY A 27 -8.26 -21.00 -6.71
CA GLY A 27 -9.65 -20.78 -7.10
C GLY A 27 -10.19 -19.44 -6.61
N ASP A 28 -11.48 -19.25 -6.81
CA ASP A 28 -12.16 -18.04 -6.39
C ASP A 28 -12.27 -17.99 -4.86
N ALA A 29 -12.00 -16.82 -4.29
CA ALA A 29 -12.09 -16.58 -2.85
C ALA A 29 -12.68 -15.20 -2.58
N GLU A 30 -13.45 -15.09 -1.51
CA GLU A 30 -14.01 -13.83 -1.07
C GLU A 30 -13.15 -13.25 0.07
N VAL A 31 -12.82 -11.96 -0.02
CA VAL A 31 -12.21 -11.20 1.06
C VAL A 31 -13.28 -10.33 1.72
N VAL A 32 -13.64 -10.68 2.94
CA VAL A 32 -14.65 -9.94 3.71
C VAL A 32 -13.99 -9.03 4.73
N VAL A 33 -14.29 -7.73 4.64
CA VAL A 33 -13.84 -6.73 5.62
C VAL A 33 -15.05 -6.26 6.43
N THR A 34 -15.01 -6.51 7.74
CA THR A 34 -16.06 -6.07 8.66
C THR A 34 -15.57 -4.90 9.51
N LEU A 35 -16.31 -3.81 9.48
CA LEU A 35 -16.00 -2.60 10.25
C LEU A 35 -17.00 -2.41 11.39
N PRO A 36 -16.54 -1.97 12.58
CA PRO A 36 -17.43 -1.79 13.75
C PRO A 36 -18.40 -0.61 13.61
N LYS A 37 -18.15 0.30 12.66
CA LYS A 37 -18.97 1.49 12.39
C LYS A 37 -18.99 1.78 10.89
N HIS A 38 -20.00 2.54 10.45
CA HIS A 38 -20.01 3.06 9.08
C HIS A 38 -18.78 3.93 8.82
N LYS A 39 -17.90 3.43 7.97
CA LYS A 39 -16.68 4.11 7.54
C LYS A 39 -16.57 4.03 6.02
N LYS A 40 -15.92 5.01 5.43
CA LYS A 40 -15.53 4.93 4.03
C LYS A 40 -14.30 4.04 3.92
N VAL A 41 -14.33 3.11 2.99
CA VAL A 41 -13.28 2.09 2.81
C VAL A 41 -12.99 1.93 1.33
N VAL A 42 -11.73 1.85 1.03
CA VAL A 42 -11.22 1.35 -0.26
C VAL A 42 -10.42 0.10 0.04
N GLY A 43 -10.66 -0.96 -0.72
CA GLY A 43 -9.92 -2.19 -0.67
C GLY A 43 -9.30 -2.50 -2.03
N GLY A 44 -8.09 -3.04 -2.02
CA GLY A 44 -7.40 -3.57 -3.18
C GLY A 44 -6.65 -4.84 -2.81
N ALA A 45 -6.39 -5.69 -3.78
CA ALA A 45 -5.65 -6.92 -3.58
C ALA A 45 -4.57 -7.09 -4.65
N MET A 46 -3.45 -7.66 -4.26
CA MET A 46 -2.37 -8.07 -5.15
C MET A 46 -1.96 -9.49 -4.82
N SER A 47 -1.64 -10.27 -5.83
CA SER A 47 -1.11 -11.63 -5.68
C SER A 47 0.29 -11.72 -6.29
N PHE A 48 1.15 -12.47 -5.64
CA PHE A 48 2.55 -12.62 -6.03
C PHE A 48 2.92 -14.10 -6.09
N VAL A 49 3.70 -14.48 -7.09
CA VAL A 49 4.31 -15.80 -7.23
C VAL A 49 5.82 -15.72 -7.03
N GLY A 50 6.46 -16.82 -6.68
CA GLY A 50 7.91 -16.86 -6.46
C GLY A 50 8.36 -16.14 -5.19
N VAL A 51 7.46 -15.93 -4.22
CA VAL A 51 7.77 -15.34 -2.92
C VAL A 51 8.12 -16.43 -1.92
N ASP A 52 9.10 -16.18 -1.05
CA ASP A 52 9.47 -17.07 0.06
C ASP A 52 8.27 -17.30 0.97
N GLN A 53 7.83 -18.54 1.08
CA GLN A 53 6.64 -18.89 1.87
C GLN A 53 6.91 -18.94 3.38
N ALA A 54 8.16 -19.07 3.80
CA ALA A 54 8.55 -19.08 5.21
C ALA A 54 8.77 -17.66 5.76
N ALA A 55 9.32 -16.76 4.94
CA ALA A 55 9.61 -15.38 5.30
C ALA A 55 9.33 -14.42 4.13
N PRO A 56 8.04 -14.21 3.77
CA PRO A 56 7.67 -13.54 2.53
C PRO A 56 8.05 -12.05 2.46
N PHE A 57 8.28 -11.41 3.59
CA PHE A 57 8.46 -9.96 3.66
C PHE A 57 9.82 -9.54 4.19
N GLY A 58 10.33 -8.45 3.63
CA GLY A 58 11.41 -7.67 4.22
C GLY A 58 10.90 -6.74 5.33
N THR A 59 11.71 -5.75 5.69
CA THR A 59 11.33 -4.79 6.73
C THR A 59 10.23 -3.86 6.25
N PHE A 60 9.07 -3.96 6.87
CA PHE A 60 7.96 -3.04 6.68
C PHE A 60 8.38 -1.59 6.97
N ARG A 61 7.98 -0.68 6.11
CA ARG A 61 8.17 0.76 6.27
C ARG A 61 6.87 1.49 6.04
N SER A 62 6.66 2.56 6.80
CA SER A 62 5.50 3.42 6.63
C SER A 62 5.84 4.87 6.91
N ALA A 63 5.06 5.75 6.33
CA ALA A 63 5.12 7.18 6.54
C ALA A 63 3.72 7.79 6.48
N SER A 64 3.56 8.97 7.06
CA SER A 64 2.33 9.76 6.95
C SER A 64 2.65 11.24 7.13
N ASP A 65 1.94 12.09 6.41
CA ASP A 65 2.09 13.53 6.49
C ASP A 65 0.83 14.21 5.93
N ASP A 66 0.82 15.55 5.97
CA ASP A 66 -0.18 16.41 5.36
C ASP A 66 0.52 17.25 4.27
N SER A 67 0.63 16.67 3.09
CA SER A 67 1.37 17.23 1.95
C SER A 67 0.88 16.64 0.62
N ASP A 68 1.40 17.12 -0.49
CA ASP A 68 1.11 16.58 -1.83
C ASP A 68 2.11 15.50 -2.28
N ALA A 69 3.21 15.32 -1.56
CA ALA A 69 4.24 14.31 -1.83
C ALA A 69 4.23 13.22 -0.76
N ALA A 70 3.62 12.09 -1.06
CA ALA A 70 3.59 10.94 -0.17
C ALA A 70 4.83 10.05 -0.42
N CYS A 71 5.83 10.16 0.45
CA CYS A 71 7.11 9.48 0.31
C CYS A 71 7.45 8.56 1.49
N VAL A 72 8.08 7.42 1.20
CA VAL A 72 8.66 6.52 2.19
C VAL A 72 10.05 6.07 1.74
N THR A 73 11.02 6.04 2.66
CA THR A 73 12.39 5.62 2.36
C THR A 73 12.63 4.20 2.84
N LEU A 74 13.10 3.36 1.93
CA LEU A 74 13.66 2.04 2.21
C LEU A 74 15.18 2.17 2.32
N ALA A 75 15.76 1.56 3.33
CA ALA A 75 17.20 1.50 3.51
C ALA A 75 17.62 0.04 3.77
N ASN A 76 18.81 -0.32 3.24
CA ASN A 76 19.43 -1.62 3.46
C ASN A 76 18.60 -2.84 3.00
N ALA A 77 17.73 -2.65 2.02
CA ALA A 77 17.08 -3.77 1.34
C ALA A 77 17.94 -4.21 0.15
N PRO A 78 18.13 -5.52 -0.11
CA PRO A 78 18.62 -5.97 -1.41
C PRO A 78 17.63 -5.52 -2.50
N ALA A 79 18.08 -5.40 -3.75
CA ALA A 79 17.18 -5.14 -4.88
C ALA A 79 16.02 -6.14 -4.84
N THR A 80 14.81 -5.65 -4.67
CA THR A 80 13.63 -6.50 -4.40
C THR A 80 12.37 -5.85 -4.94
N LEU A 81 11.38 -6.67 -5.22
CA LEU A 81 10.04 -6.17 -5.53
C LEU A 81 9.43 -5.57 -4.27
N VAL A 82 8.95 -4.35 -4.37
CA VAL A 82 8.28 -3.65 -3.27
C VAL A 82 6.85 -3.34 -3.66
N ALA A 83 5.91 -3.77 -2.85
CA ALA A 83 4.54 -3.30 -2.92
C ALA A 83 4.38 -2.00 -2.13
N THR A 84 3.82 -0.97 -2.75
CA THR A 84 3.49 0.29 -2.10
C THR A 84 1.98 0.50 -2.08
N LEU A 85 1.47 0.93 -0.95
CA LEU A 85 0.05 1.17 -0.74
C LEU A 85 -0.13 2.54 -0.10
N LEU A 86 -0.93 3.38 -0.73
CA LEU A 86 -1.23 4.74 -0.28
C LEU A 86 -2.72 4.86 0.02
N ALA A 87 -3.04 5.53 1.11
CA ALA A 87 -4.37 6.05 1.39
C ALA A 87 -4.27 7.55 1.67
N ALA A 88 -5.14 8.33 1.06
CA ALA A 88 -5.22 9.77 1.24
C ALA A 88 -6.66 10.23 1.43
N ASN A 89 -6.83 11.38 2.06
CA ASN A 89 -8.14 12.03 2.13
C ASN A 89 -8.62 12.39 0.71
N GLY A 90 -9.89 12.17 0.41
CA GLY A 90 -10.47 12.32 -0.93
C GLY A 90 -10.44 13.73 -1.49
N ASP A 91 -10.25 14.74 -0.65
CA ASP A 91 -10.04 16.11 -1.12
C ASP A 91 -8.69 16.29 -1.87
N ALA A 92 -7.82 15.28 -1.86
CA ALA A 92 -6.63 15.22 -2.69
C ALA A 92 -6.94 15.18 -4.20
N LEU A 93 -8.17 14.90 -4.61
CA LEU A 93 -8.73 14.78 -5.95
C LEU A 93 -8.20 13.56 -6.73
N SER A 94 -6.90 13.38 -6.85
CA SER A 94 -6.28 12.24 -7.53
C SER A 94 -4.93 11.86 -6.91
N ILE A 95 -4.54 10.60 -7.13
CA ILE A 95 -3.22 10.07 -6.84
C ILE A 95 -2.53 9.78 -8.17
N SER A 96 -1.31 10.27 -8.32
CA SER A 96 -0.43 9.93 -9.45
C SER A 96 0.69 9.02 -8.97
N VAL A 97 0.75 7.83 -9.56
CA VAL A 97 1.83 6.87 -9.35
C VAL A 97 2.95 7.17 -10.34
N ASP A 98 4.20 7.09 -9.89
CA ASP A 98 5.37 7.27 -10.76
C ASP A 98 5.30 6.30 -11.97
N PRO A 99 5.48 6.76 -13.20
CA PRO A 99 5.43 5.92 -14.40
C PRO A 99 6.46 4.75 -14.40
N ALA A 100 7.51 4.82 -13.59
CA ALA A 100 8.45 3.73 -13.41
C ALA A 100 7.91 2.57 -12.56
N ARG A 101 6.67 2.66 -12.08
CA ARG A 101 6.00 1.65 -11.26
C ARG A 101 4.84 1.02 -12.00
N ASP A 102 4.59 -0.23 -11.67
CA ASP A 102 3.40 -0.93 -12.13
C ASP A 102 2.24 -0.60 -11.19
N GLU A 103 1.32 0.24 -11.63
CA GLU A 103 0.08 0.52 -10.91
C GLU A 103 -0.84 -0.69 -11.00
N ALA A 104 -1.15 -1.30 -9.85
CA ALA A 104 -2.08 -2.41 -9.77
C ALA A 104 -3.54 -1.95 -9.68
N TRP A 105 -3.77 -0.87 -8.94
CA TRP A 105 -5.08 -0.25 -8.79
C TRP A 105 -4.96 1.16 -8.21
N ASN A 106 -5.93 2.03 -8.55
CA ASN A 106 -6.04 3.41 -8.08
C ASN A 106 -7.52 3.78 -8.09
N THR A 107 -8.10 4.05 -6.93
CA THR A 107 -9.54 4.24 -6.81
C THR A 107 -9.91 5.04 -5.56
N GLY A 108 -11.17 5.44 -5.47
CA GLY A 108 -11.69 6.19 -4.34
C GLY A 108 -13.16 5.86 -4.03
N THR A 109 -13.66 6.39 -2.95
CA THR A 109 -15.05 6.17 -2.52
C THR A 109 -16.09 7.00 -3.30
N GLY A 110 -15.68 7.80 -4.27
CA GLY A 110 -16.48 8.24 -5.40
C GLY A 110 -17.42 9.43 -5.23
N ARG A 111 -17.32 10.30 -4.19
CA ARG A 111 -18.01 11.61 -4.17
C ARG A 111 -17.34 12.62 -3.25
N LYS A 112 -17.33 13.90 -3.66
CA LYS A 112 -16.72 15.03 -2.96
C LYS A 112 -17.08 15.11 -1.48
N GLY A 113 -16.08 15.37 -0.64
CA GLY A 113 -16.22 15.65 0.79
C GLY A 113 -16.14 14.41 1.69
N GLY A 114 -15.00 14.21 2.33
CA GLY A 114 -14.75 13.11 3.26
C GLY A 114 -14.60 11.76 2.59
N GLU A 115 -14.09 11.71 1.39
CA GLU A 115 -13.77 10.50 0.63
C GLU A 115 -12.38 9.97 1.02
N ILE A 116 -12.12 8.72 0.66
CA ILE A 116 -10.79 8.12 0.73
C ILE A 116 -10.36 7.79 -0.70
N LEU A 117 -9.19 8.24 -1.08
CA LEU A 117 -8.46 7.76 -2.25
C LEU A 117 -7.43 6.74 -1.80
N ALA A 118 -7.21 5.74 -2.60
CA ALA A 118 -6.15 4.78 -2.33
C ALA A 118 -5.58 4.20 -3.63
N SER A 119 -4.31 3.84 -3.58
CA SER A 119 -3.61 3.19 -4.68
C SER A 119 -2.72 2.07 -4.17
N GLY A 120 -2.51 1.07 -5.04
CA GLY A 120 -1.53 0.03 -4.85
C GLY A 120 -0.66 -0.09 -6.10
N SER A 121 0.65 -0.13 -5.92
CA SER A 121 1.61 -0.27 -7.01
C SER A 121 2.78 -1.14 -6.59
N THR A 122 3.53 -1.62 -7.57
CA THR A 122 4.78 -2.35 -7.36
C THR A 122 5.93 -1.69 -8.08
N VAL A 123 7.13 -1.87 -7.55
CA VAL A 123 8.37 -1.40 -8.14
C VAL A 123 9.52 -2.32 -7.76
N LEU A 124 10.45 -2.54 -8.67
CA LEU A 124 11.74 -3.14 -8.34
C LEU A 124 12.63 -2.04 -7.73
N ALA A 125 12.82 -2.10 -6.42
CA ALA A 125 13.55 -1.06 -5.69
C ALA A 125 15.04 -1.38 -5.55
N GLU A 126 15.88 -0.35 -5.69
CA GLU A 126 17.29 -0.40 -5.35
C GLU A 126 17.47 -0.54 -3.82
N PRO A 127 18.67 -0.93 -3.35
CA PRO A 127 18.96 -1.14 -1.93
C PRO A 127 18.66 0.05 -1.02
N VAL A 128 18.76 1.26 -1.55
CA VAL A 128 18.31 2.49 -0.89
C VAL A 128 17.43 3.24 -1.87
N ALA A 129 16.15 3.35 -1.58
CA ALA A 129 15.19 4.00 -2.46
C ALA A 129 14.20 4.83 -1.65
N THR A 130 13.91 6.02 -2.15
CA THR A 130 12.75 6.81 -1.70
C THR A 130 11.62 6.62 -2.71
N LEU A 131 10.51 6.09 -2.23
CA LEU A 131 9.34 5.77 -3.03
C LEU A 131 8.27 6.81 -2.77
N CYS A 132 7.95 7.61 -3.78
CA CYS A 132 6.95 8.67 -3.69
C CYS A 132 5.74 8.40 -4.59
N GLN A 133 4.59 8.91 -4.19
CA GLN A 133 3.40 9.11 -5.01
C GLN A 133 2.97 10.55 -4.82
N THR A 134 2.34 11.15 -5.83
CA THR A 134 1.94 12.55 -5.79
C THR A 134 0.43 12.67 -5.69
N LEU A 135 -0.03 13.52 -4.79
CA LEU A 135 -1.42 13.95 -4.70
C LEU A 135 -1.61 15.25 -5.50
N GLU A 136 -2.73 15.40 -6.15
CA GLU A 136 -3.05 16.65 -6.87
C GLU A 136 -3.12 17.86 -5.94
N ARG A 137 -3.47 17.62 -4.67
CA ARG A 137 -3.48 18.63 -3.60
C ARG A 137 -2.92 18.05 -2.32
N ALA A 138 -2.28 18.88 -1.53
CA ALA A 138 -1.85 18.52 -0.18
C ALA A 138 -3.05 18.11 0.68
N GLN A 139 -2.97 16.92 1.25
CA GLN A 139 -3.97 16.32 2.12
C GLN A 139 -3.30 15.32 3.07
N PRO A 140 -3.93 15.01 4.21
CA PRO A 140 -3.48 13.93 5.06
C PRO A 140 -3.40 12.60 4.30
N TRP A 141 -2.26 11.94 4.40
CA TRP A 141 -2.03 10.64 3.77
C TRP A 141 -1.29 9.66 4.70
N SER A 142 -1.40 8.40 4.39
CA SER A 142 -0.59 7.32 4.96
C SER A 142 -0.10 6.39 3.85
N LEU A 143 1.18 6.06 3.90
CA LEU A 143 1.86 5.24 2.90
C LEU A 143 2.58 4.09 3.58
N ILE A 144 2.49 2.91 2.96
CA ILE A 144 3.17 1.69 3.39
C ILE A 144 4.00 1.16 2.22
N ALA A 145 5.21 0.70 2.51
CA ALA A 145 6.06 -0.04 1.60
C ALA A 145 6.42 -1.41 2.20
N VAL A 146 6.17 -2.45 1.43
CA VAL A 146 6.38 -3.84 1.80
C VAL A 146 7.33 -4.50 0.82
N PRO A 147 8.60 -4.67 1.17
CA PRO A 147 9.52 -5.47 0.37
C PRO A 147 9.12 -6.96 0.38
N LEU A 148 9.12 -7.58 -0.79
CA LEU A 148 8.84 -9.00 -0.97
C LEU A 148 10.15 -9.77 -1.14
N ARG A 149 10.30 -10.88 -0.45
CA ARG A 149 11.46 -11.76 -0.59
C ARG A 149 11.21 -12.83 -1.64
N ALA A 150 12.11 -12.93 -2.60
CA ALA A 150 12.06 -14.02 -3.55
C ALA A 150 12.33 -15.37 -2.87
N ALA A 151 11.63 -16.39 -3.30
CA ALA A 151 11.95 -17.77 -2.92
C ALA A 151 13.37 -18.11 -3.40
N VAL A 152 14.15 -18.74 -2.54
CA VAL A 152 15.45 -19.29 -2.95
C VAL A 152 15.17 -20.47 -3.88
N GLN A 153 15.64 -20.39 -5.10
CA GLN A 153 15.56 -21.53 -6.01
C GLN A 153 16.59 -22.60 -5.55
N PRO A 154 16.18 -23.87 -5.50
CA PRO A 154 17.09 -24.98 -5.17
C PRO A 154 18.18 -25.19 -6.18
#